data_df643a5b9ba1d13a09bc95388d5f8948
#
_entry.id   df643a5b9ba1d13a09bc95388d5f8948
#
_cell.length_a   1.000
_cell.length_b   1.000
_cell.length_c   1.000
_cell.angle_alpha   90.00
_cell.angle_beta   90.00
_cell.angle_gamma   90.00
#
_symmetry.space_group_name_H-M   'P 1'
#
loop_
_entity.id
_entity.type
_entity.pdbx_description
1 polymer ?
#
loop_
_entity_poly.entity_id
_entity_poly.type
_entity_poly.pdbx_seq_one_letter_code
_entity_poly.pdbx_strand_id
1 'polypeptide(L)'
;SLTNAALTGDIRLVELVSRLGQDLSEGEIIQLSNTNASDFSEDVYFEVIKKKTAALFATAAEAGAISVKSTDEMAEMSRQFGELIGISFQIKDDIFDYYSSDVLGKPTGNDMQEGKLTLPALYVLNTLRNPSMIELALKIRALDASDEEIAYFIDYIKKNGGIEYATQV
;
A
#
# COMPACT_ATOMS: atom_id res chain seq x y z
N SER A 1 10.80 10.00 17.06
CA SER A 1 10.19 11.11 16.26
C SER A 1 9.35 12.02 17.13
N LEU A 2 8.43 11.51 17.99
CA LEU A 2 7.57 12.34 18.85
C LEU A 2 8.38 13.23 19.79
N THR A 3 9.45 12.71 20.39
CA THR A 3 10.38 13.49 21.24
C THR A 3 10.99 14.67 20.48
N ASN A 4 11.43 14.45 19.23
CA ASN A 4 11.99 15.52 18.41
C ASN A 4 10.95 16.57 18.03
N ALA A 5 9.72 16.16 17.74
CA ALA A 5 8.61 17.08 17.50
C ALA A 5 8.33 17.95 18.75
N ALA A 6 8.31 17.35 19.94
CA ALA A 6 8.12 18.07 21.21
C ALA A 6 9.24 19.10 21.48
N LEU A 7 10.49 18.79 21.14
CA LEU A 7 11.63 19.69 21.32
C LEU A 7 11.58 20.95 20.44
N THR A 8 10.77 20.95 19.36
CA THR A 8 10.57 22.15 18.51
C THR A 8 9.75 23.23 19.22
N GLY A 9 8.94 22.86 20.21
CA GLY A 9 7.96 23.72 20.85
C GLY A 9 6.72 24.03 20.01
N ASP A 10 6.62 23.49 18.80
CA ASP A 10 5.43 23.65 17.94
C ASP A 10 4.47 22.47 18.14
N ILE A 11 3.34 22.73 18.78
CA ILE A 11 2.33 21.73 19.11
C ILE A 11 1.76 21.05 17.86
N ARG A 12 1.69 21.72 16.73
CA ARG A 12 1.20 21.17 15.46
C ARG A 12 2.05 19.99 14.99
N LEU A 13 3.38 20.07 15.16
CA LEU A 13 4.29 18.98 14.82
C LEU A 13 4.10 17.77 15.74
N VAL A 14 3.77 18.00 17.01
CA VAL A 14 3.45 16.93 17.96
C VAL A 14 2.15 16.23 17.57
N GLU A 15 1.12 17.00 17.22
CA GLU A 15 -0.17 16.49 16.75
C GLU A 15 -0.04 15.67 15.46
N LEU A 16 0.76 16.15 14.50
CA LEU A 16 1.03 15.44 13.25
C LEU A 16 1.68 14.07 13.49
N VAL A 17 2.73 14.02 14.29
CA VAL A 17 3.41 12.75 14.59
C VAL A 17 2.52 11.80 15.38
N SER A 18 1.66 12.32 16.25
CA SER A 18 0.70 11.52 17.00
C SER A 18 -0.38 10.92 16.09
N ARG A 19 -0.92 11.73 15.17
CA ARG A 19 -1.89 11.29 14.14
C ARG A 19 -1.27 10.22 13.24
N LEU A 20 -0.03 10.43 12.78
CA LEU A 20 0.68 9.41 12.00
C LEU A 20 0.76 8.08 12.74
N GLY A 21 1.08 8.07 14.04
CA GLY A 21 1.12 6.85 14.84
C GLY A 21 -0.24 6.13 14.90
N GLN A 22 -1.33 6.90 14.99
CA GLN A 22 -2.69 6.37 14.93
C GLN A 22 -2.99 5.76 13.55
N ASP A 23 -2.74 6.50 12.46
CA ASP A 23 -2.98 6.03 11.09
C ASP A 23 -2.23 4.73 10.79
N LEU A 24 -0.95 4.64 11.17
CA LEU A 24 -0.16 3.42 10.98
C LEU A 24 -0.76 2.23 11.73
N SER A 25 -1.21 2.44 12.98
CA SER A 25 -1.84 1.39 13.79
C SER A 25 -3.19 0.94 13.22
N GLU A 26 -4.02 1.88 12.80
CA GLU A 26 -5.30 1.59 12.15
C GLU A 26 -5.11 0.85 10.83
N GLY A 27 -4.15 1.28 9.99
CA GLY A 27 -3.82 0.61 8.73
C GLY A 27 -3.38 -0.84 8.93
N GLU A 28 -2.60 -1.12 9.99
CA GLU A 28 -2.22 -2.49 10.36
C GLU A 28 -3.43 -3.33 10.76
N ILE A 29 -4.33 -2.79 11.58
CA ILE A 29 -5.55 -3.47 12.01
C ILE A 29 -6.44 -3.79 10.81
N ILE A 30 -6.65 -2.84 9.90
CA ILE A 30 -7.45 -3.03 8.68
C ILE A 30 -6.84 -4.14 7.82
N GLN A 31 -5.52 -4.11 7.60
CA GLN A 31 -4.83 -5.14 6.83
C GLN A 31 -5.02 -6.54 7.44
N LEU A 32 -4.79 -6.70 8.74
CA LEU A 32 -4.96 -7.97 9.43
C LEU A 32 -6.40 -8.47 9.40
N SER A 33 -7.38 -7.59 9.57
CA SER A 33 -8.80 -7.95 9.53
C SER A 33 -9.23 -8.45 8.14
N ASN A 34 -8.60 -7.96 7.07
CA ASN A 34 -8.94 -8.31 5.70
C ASN A 34 -8.15 -9.50 5.13
N THR A 35 -7.13 -9.99 5.83
CA THR A 35 -6.37 -11.17 5.40
C THR A 35 -7.27 -12.42 5.24
N ASN A 36 -8.31 -12.54 6.05
CA ASN A 36 -9.27 -13.65 6.01
C ASN A 36 -10.57 -13.35 5.24
N ALA A 37 -10.71 -12.16 4.66
CA ALA A 37 -11.91 -11.79 3.94
C ALA A 37 -11.93 -12.46 2.55
N SER A 38 -13.08 -12.96 2.13
CA SER A 38 -13.31 -13.45 0.75
C SER A 38 -13.57 -12.30 -0.23
N ASP A 39 -13.53 -11.06 0.25
CA ASP A 39 -13.71 -9.86 -0.54
C ASP A 39 -12.36 -9.36 -1.09
N PHE A 40 -12.32 -9.03 -2.37
CA PHE A 40 -11.17 -8.49 -3.09
C PHE A 40 -11.32 -6.99 -3.33
N SER A 41 -11.68 -6.23 -2.28
CA SER A 41 -11.99 -4.80 -2.34
C SER A 41 -10.74 -3.95 -2.62
N GLU A 42 -10.81 -3.18 -3.72
CA GLU A 42 -9.80 -2.15 -4.02
C GLU A 42 -9.89 -0.99 -3.03
N ASP A 43 -11.09 -0.64 -2.53
CA ASP A 43 -11.26 0.43 -1.54
C ASP A 43 -10.49 0.12 -0.26
N VAL A 44 -10.54 -1.13 0.20
CA VAL A 44 -9.78 -1.59 1.37
C VAL A 44 -8.28 -1.54 1.10
N TYR A 45 -7.83 -1.94 -0.08
CA TYR A 45 -6.44 -1.80 -0.48
C TYR A 45 -5.97 -0.35 -0.42
N PHE A 46 -6.73 0.58 -1.01
CA PHE A 46 -6.39 2.01 -0.96
C PHE A 46 -6.39 2.57 0.45
N GLU A 47 -7.32 2.16 1.31
CA GLU A 47 -7.34 2.57 2.70
C GLU A 47 -6.09 2.11 3.44
N VAL A 48 -5.67 0.86 3.24
CA VAL A 48 -4.46 0.31 3.84
C VAL A 48 -3.22 1.08 3.40
N ILE A 49 -3.01 1.27 2.08
CA ILE A 49 -1.80 1.96 1.59
C ILE A 49 -1.78 3.45 1.98
N LYS A 50 -2.94 4.10 2.06
CA LYS A 50 -3.04 5.47 2.57
C LYS A 50 -2.57 5.57 4.02
N LYS A 51 -3.04 4.67 4.88
CA LYS A 51 -2.69 4.69 6.31
C LYS A 51 -1.29 4.18 6.60
N LYS A 52 -0.82 3.14 5.93
CA LYS A 52 0.49 2.51 6.22
C LYS A 52 1.67 3.18 5.52
N THR A 53 1.48 3.73 4.33
CA THR A 53 2.56 4.30 3.53
C THR A 53 2.35 5.77 3.26
N ALA A 54 1.23 6.18 2.65
CA ALA A 54 1.03 7.54 2.20
C ALA A 54 0.95 8.54 3.37
N ALA A 55 0.40 8.14 4.53
CA ALA A 55 0.36 8.98 5.72
C ALA A 55 1.75 9.46 6.17
N LEU A 56 2.80 8.64 6.00
CA LEU A 56 4.17 9.03 6.31
C LEU A 56 4.67 10.14 5.37
N PHE A 57 4.44 9.99 4.07
CA PHE A 57 4.82 11.00 3.07
C PHE A 57 4.03 12.30 3.28
N ALA A 58 2.73 12.20 3.53
CA ALA A 58 1.86 13.33 3.82
C ALA A 58 2.33 14.10 5.06
N THR A 59 2.57 13.38 6.16
CA THR A 59 3.05 13.96 7.42
C THR A 59 4.42 14.62 7.25
N ALA A 60 5.34 14.02 6.51
CA ALA A 60 6.67 14.58 6.27
C ALA A 60 6.59 15.89 5.46
N ALA A 61 5.77 15.91 4.41
CA ALA A 61 5.59 17.11 3.56
C ALA A 61 4.91 18.25 4.35
N GLU A 62 3.85 17.95 5.10
CA GLU A 62 3.15 18.93 5.95
C GLU A 62 4.06 19.48 7.05
N ALA A 63 4.81 18.60 7.73
CA ALA A 63 5.77 19.02 8.76
C ALA A 63 6.88 19.93 8.19
N GLY A 64 7.34 19.65 6.96
CA GLY A 64 8.28 20.51 6.26
C GLY A 64 7.72 21.91 6.03
N ALA A 65 6.49 22.04 5.56
CA ALA A 65 5.80 23.30 5.35
C ALA A 65 5.60 24.08 6.66
N ILE A 66 5.14 23.41 7.72
CA ILE A 66 4.96 24.00 9.05
C ILE A 66 6.30 24.52 9.60
N SER A 67 7.39 23.77 9.43
CA SER A 67 8.71 24.13 9.98
C SER A 67 9.26 25.43 9.44
N VAL A 68 8.90 25.80 8.22
CA VAL A 68 9.25 27.07 7.58
C VAL A 68 8.19 28.17 7.79
N LYS A 69 7.20 27.91 8.67
CA LYS A 69 6.11 28.85 8.98
C LYS A 69 5.29 29.25 7.75
N SER A 70 5.02 28.31 6.85
CA SER A 70 4.11 28.52 5.73
C SER A 70 2.66 28.76 6.20
N THR A 71 1.79 29.19 5.28
CA THR A 71 0.35 29.29 5.58
C THR A 71 -0.27 27.90 5.76
N ASP A 72 -1.40 27.86 6.47
CA ASP A 72 -2.14 26.59 6.67
C ASP A 72 -2.60 25.98 5.35
N GLU A 73 -2.96 26.83 4.36
CA GLU A 73 -3.29 26.40 3.01
C GLU A 73 -2.09 25.70 2.33
N MET A 74 -0.90 26.27 2.44
CA MET A 74 0.31 25.67 1.85
C MET A 74 0.71 24.38 2.58
N ALA A 75 0.51 24.31 3.89
CA ALA A 75 0.74 23.11 4.66
C ALA A 75 -0.21 21.98 4.22
N GLU A 76 -1.51 22.28 4.04
CA GLU A 76 -2.49 21.33 3.54
C GLU A 76 -2.22 20.87 2.10
N MET A 77 -1.83 21.79 1.20
CA MET A 77 -1.41 21.43 -0.17
C MET A 77 -0.18 20.50 -0.15
N SER A 78 0.78 20.76 0.73
CA SER A 78 1.96 19.91 0.90
C SER A 78 1.57 18.53 1.41
N ARG A 79 0.62 18.44 2.35
CA ARG A 79 0.08 17.17 2.84
C ARG A 79 -0.54 16.35 1.72
N GLN A 80 -1.44 16.97 0.93
CA GLN A 80 -2.10 16.30 -0.20
C GLN A 80 -1.11 15.82 -1.26
N PHE A 81 -0.11 16.65 -1.58
CA PHE A 81 0.96 16.26 -2.49
C PHE A 81 1.76 15.07 -1.96
N GLY A 82 2.13 15.09 -0.68
CA GLY A 82 2.80 13.97 -0.03
C GLY A 82 1.97 12.68 -0.06
N GLU A 83 0.65 12.78 0.20
CA GLU A 83 -0.26 11.64 0.14
C GLU A 83 -0.29 10.99 -1.25
N LEU A 84 -0.41 11.79 -2.32
CA LEU A 84 -0.42 11.29 -3.69
C LEU A 84 0.91 10.62 -4.07
N ILE A 85 2.03 11.20 -3.66
CA ILE A 85 3.36 10.57 -3.87
C ILE A 85 3.43 9.23 -3.13
N GLY A 86 2.97 9.18 -1.88
CA GLY A 86 3.00 7.96 -1.08
C GLY A 86 2.14 6.83 -1.66
N ILE A 87 0.94 7.16 -2.19
CA ILE A 87 0.07 6.21 -2.89
C ILE A 87 0.78 5.68 -4.15
N SER A 88 1.28 6.59 -5.00
CA SER A 88 1.99 6.22 -6.23
C SER A 88 3.25 5.40 -5.96
N PHE A 89 3.97 5.70 -4.87
CA PHE A 89 5.14 4.94 -4.43
C PHE A 89 4.75 3.51 -4.08
N GLN A 90 3.67 3.32 -3.30
CA GLN A 90 3.24 1.98 -2.90
C GLN A 90 2.74 1.16 -4.08
N ILE A 91 1.90 1.74 -4.95
CA ILE A 91 1.43 1.04 -6.15
C ILE A 91 2.62 0.60 -7.03
N LYS A 92 3.63 1.44 -7.17
CA LYS A 92 4.84 1.11 -7.93
C LYS A 92 5.66 0.00 -7.28
N ASP A 93 5.80 -0.01 -5.97
CA ASP A 93 6.47 -1.07 -5.22
C ASP A 93 5.74 -2.41 -5.40
N ASP A 94 4.42 -2.39 -5.27
CA ASP A 94 3.55 -3.55 -5.51
C ASP A 94 3.67 -4.10 -6.94
N ILE A 95 3.76 -3.22 -7.95
CA ILE A 95 3.99 -3.64 -9.36
C ILE A 95 5.35 -4.31 -9.48
N PHE A 96 6.39 -3.80 -8.82
CA PHE A 96 7.73 -4.39 -8.90
C PHE A 96 7.79 -5.81 -8.34
N ASP A 97 6.95 -6.16 -7.36
CA ASP A 97 6.88 -7.52 -6.81
C ASP A 97 6.45 -8.57 -7.84
N TYR A 98 5.81 -8.16 -8.95
CA TYR A 98 5.48 -9.05 -10.07
C TYR A 98 6.65 -9.35 -11.00
N TYR A 99 7.78 -8.67 -10.87
CA TYR A 99 8.94 -8.85 -11.75
C TYR A 99 10.14 -9.39 -10.99
N SER A 100 10.79 -10.42 -11.53
CA SER A 100 12.08 -10.87 -11.02
C SER A 100 13.13 -9.79 -11.28
N SER A 101 13.84 -9.40 -10.25
CA SER A 101 14.96 -8.49 -10.37
C SER A 101 16.25 -9.24 -10.10
N ASP A 102 16.89 -9.73 -11.15
CA ASP A 102 18.25 -10.29 -11.08
C ASP A 102 19.26 -9.27 -10.52
N VAL A 103 18.93 -7.97 -10.64
CA VAL A 103 19.76 -6.86 -10.16
C VAL A 103 19.58 -6.60 -8.66
N LEU A 104 18.39 -6.88 -8.09
CA LEU A 104 18.07 -6.60 -6.68
C LEU A 104 18.09 -7.86 -5.79
N GLY A 105 18.23 -9.06 -6.38
CA GLY A 105 18.28 -10.33 -5.64
C GLY A 105 16.99 -10.63 -4.85
N LYS A 106 15.88 -9.96 -5.17
CA LYS A 106 14.58 -10.22 -4.54
C LYS A 106 13.82 -11.28 -5.33
N PRO A 107 13.32 -12.34 -4.69
CA PRO A 107 12.38 -13.27 -5.31
C PRO A 107 11.11 -12.51 -5.72
N THR A 108 10.42 -12.99 -6.75
CA THR A 108 9.12 -12.46 -7.22
C THR A 108 8.00 -12.97 -6.32
N GLY A 109 6.98 -12.14 -6.07
CA GLY A 109 5.79 -12.59 -5.37
C GLY A 109 5.91 -12.65 -3.84
N ASN A 110 6.81 -11.84 -3.25
CA ASN A 110 6.95 -11.77 -1.79
C ASN A 110 5.64 -11.38 -1.10
N ASP A 111 4.87 -10.43 -1.67
CA ASP A 111 3.59 -10.04 -1.12
C ASP A 111 2.61 -11.22 -1.08
N MET A 112 2.59 -12.03 -2.14
CA MET A 112 1.73 -13.23 -2.19
C MET A 112 2.22 -14.32 -1.25
N GLN A 113 3.54 -14.49 -1.05
CA GLN A 113 4.09 -15.40 -0.05
C GLN A 113 3.72 -14.97 1.38
N GLU A 114 3.44 -13.68 1.59
CA GLU A 114 2.92 -13.13 2.84
C GLU A 114 1.38 -13.07 2.89
N GLY A 115 0.70 -13.66 1.91
CA GLY A 115 -0.76 -13.70 1.85
C GLY A 115 -1.43 -12.39 1.41
N LYS A 116 -0.64 -11.45 0.87
CA LYS A 116 -1.13 -10.16 0.41
C LYS A 116 -1.49 -10.20 -1.07
N LEU A 117 -2.64 -9.64 -1.41
CA LEU A 117 -3.08 -9.42 -2.78
C LEU A 117 -3.11 -7.91 -3.02
N THR A 118 -2.33 -7.46 -3.98
CA THR A 118 -2.15 -6.05 -4.31
C THR A 118 -2.98 -5.63 -5.53
N LEU A 119 -3.01 -4.35 -5.85
CA LEU A 119 -3.91 -3.76 -6.85
C LEU A 119 -3.99 -4.53 -8.19
N PRO A 120 -2.88 -4.99 -8.81
CA PRO A 120 -2.97 -5.76 -10.05
C PRO A 120 -3.83 -7.03 -9.92
N ALA A 121 -3.67 -7.77 -8.82
CA ALA A 121 -4.44 -8.99 -8.57
C ALA A 121 -5.92 -8.68 -8.30
N LEU A 122 -6.20 -7.68 -7.46
CA LEU A 122 -7.56 -7.28 -7.11
C LEU A 122 -8.37 -6.91 -8.37
N TYR A 123 -7.78 -6.10 -9.25
CA TYR A 123 -8.41 -5.72 -10.52
C TYR A 123 -8.79 -6.93 -11.39
N VAL A 124 -7.85 -7.85 -11.62
CA VAL A 124 -8.08 -9.02 -12.48
C VAL A 124 -9.13 -9.96 -11.87
N LEU A 125 -9.06 -10.19 -10.55
CA LEU A 125 -10.04 -11.03 -9.85
C LEU A 125 -11.44 -10.44 -9.93
N ASN A 126 -11.61 -9.13 -9.74
CA ASN A 126 -12.90 -8.45 -9.80
C ASN A 126 -13.46 -8.38 -11.22
N THR A 127 -12.60 -8.20 -12.22
CA THR A 127 -13.01 -8.03 -13.62
C THR A 127 -13.37 -9.37 -14.26
N LEU A 128 -12.51 -10.38 -14.14
CA LEU A 128 -12.69 -11.65 -14.85
C LEU A 128 -13.51 -12.67 -14.05
N ARG A 129 -13.52 -12.57 -12.73
CA ARG A 129 -14.25 -13.44 -11.81
C ARG A 129 -14.06 -14.94 -12.10
N ASN A 130 -12.83 -15.32 -12.50
CA ASN A 130 -12.50 -16.71 -12.78
C ASN A 130 -12.51 -17.54 -11.49
N PRO A 131 -13.36 -18.57 -11.37
CA PRO A 131 -13.50 -19.32 -10.13
C PRO A 131 -12.21 -19.98 -9.65
N SER A 132 -11.42 -20.54 -10.58
CA SER A 132 -10.14 -21.20 -10.22
C SER A 132 -9.11 -20.18 -9.72
N MET A 133 -9.12 -18.95 -10.24
CA MET A 133 -8.23 -17.90 -9.77
C MET A 133 -8.68 -17.32 -8.44
N ILE A 134 -9.99 -17.25 -8.20
CA ILE A 134 -10.55 -16.87 -6.89
C ILE A 134 -10.15 -17.89 -5.82
N GLU A 135 -10.28 -19.20 -6.13
CA GLU A 135 -9.85 -20.26 -5.22
C GLU A 135 -8.35 -20.17 -4.91
N LEU A 136 -7.53 -19.96 -5.93
CA LEU A 136 -6.09 -19.80 -5.76
C LEU A 136 -5.74 -18.54 -4.97
N ALA A 137 -6.43 -17.43 -5.19
CA ALA A 137 -6.26 -16.22 -4.41
C ALA A 137 -6.60 -16.39 -2.92
N LEU A 138 -7.64 -17.17 -2.61
CA LEU A 138 -7.99 -17.52 -1.23
C LEU A 138 -6.92 -18.44 -0.60
N LYS A 139 -6.35 -19.35 -1.38
CA LYS A 139 -5.25 -20.22 -0.96
C LYS A 139 -3.98 -19.42 -0.66
N ILE A 140 -3.67 -18.40 -1.50
CA ILE A 140 -2.57 -17.44 -1.26
C ILE A 140 -2.81 -16.69 0.06
N ARG A 141 -3.99 -16.13 0.28
CA ARG A 141 -4.34 -15.45 1.53
C ARG A 141 -4.21 -16.34 2.77
N ALA A 142 -4.53 -17.63 2.62
CA ALA A 142 -4.41 -18.61 3.69
C ALA A 142 -2.95 -19.08 3.93
N LEU A 143 -1.98 -18.60 3.14
CA LEU A 143 -0.58 -19.05 3.16
C LEU A 143 -0.41 -20.55 2.84
N ASP A 144 -1.31 -21.10 2.02
CA ASP A 144 -1.37 -22.53 1.65
C ASP A 144 -1.06 -22.78 0.16
N ALA A 145 -0.62 -21.74 -0.55
CA ALA A 145 -0.22 -21.84 -1.95
C ALA A 145 1.27 -22.18 -2.09
N SER A 146 1.60 -23.07 -3.03
CA SER A 146 2.99 -23.36 -3.37
C SER A 146 3.63 -22.25 -4.21
N ASP A 147 4.97 -22.24 -4.30
CA ASP A 147 5.70 -21.28 -5.13
C ASP A 147 5.31 -21.40 -6.61
N GLU A 148 5.03 -22.62 -7.11
CA GLU A 148 4.57 -22.84 -8.48
C GLU A 148 3.16 -22.27 -8.70
N GLU A 149 2.27 -22.38 -7.71
CA GLU A 149 0.93 -21.81 -7.76
C GLU A 149 0.98 -20.29 -7.74
N ILE A 150 1.85 -19.68 -6.94
CA ILE A 150 2.08 -18.24 -6.91
C ILE A 150 2.65 -17.77 -8.25
N ALA A 151 3.64 -18.44 -8.80
CA ALA A 151 4.22 -18.11 -10.11
C ALA A 151 3.16 -18.18 -11.24
N TYR A 152 2.31 -19.20 -11.21
CA TYR A 152 1.19 -19.33 -12.15
C TYR A 152 0.17 -18.19 -12.00
N PHE A 153 -0.15 -17.81 -10.78
CA PHE A 153 -1.06 -16.70 -10.50
C PHE A 153 -0.50 -15.36 -10.98
N ILE A 154 0.78 -15.09 -10.72
CA ILE A 154 1.49 -13.90 -11.20
C ILE A 154 1.43 -13.80 -12.73
N ASP A 155 1.73 -14.90 -13.44
CA ASP A 155 1.67 -14.94 -14.90
C ASP A 155 0.25 -14.68 -15.44
N TYR A 156 -0.76 -15.23 -14.77
CA TYR A 156 -2.16 -14.96 -15.09
C TYR A 156 -2.52 -13.48 -14.91
N ILE A 157 -2.12 -12.84 -13.82
CA ILE A 157 -2.39 -11.42 -13.55
C ILE A 157 -1.74 -10.54 -14.62
N LYS A 158 -0.47 -10.81 -14.97
CA LYS A 158 0.26 -10.09 -16.03
C LYS A 158 -0.44 -10.19 -17.39
N LYS A 159 -0.86 -11.38 -17.77
CA LYS A 159 -1.53 -11.63 -19.07
C LYS A 159 -2.92 -11.01 -19.18
N ASN A 160 -3.54 -10.67 -18.07
CA ASN A 160 -4.91 -10.18 -18.04
C ASN A 160 -5.04 -8.69 -17.66
N GLY A 161 -3.98 -7.92 -17.84
CA GLY A 161 -4.03 -6.45 -17.76
C GLY A 161 -3.94 -5.88 -16.36
N GLY A 162 -3.56 -6.70 -15.36
CA GLY A 162 -3.46 -6.22 -13.97
C GLY A 162 -2.38 -5.16 -13.79
N ILE A 163 -1.23 -5.34 -14.44
CA ILE A 163 -0.12 -4.38 -14.37
C ILE A 163 -0.45 -3.08 -15.11
N GLU A 164 -1.07 -3.19 -16.28
CA GLU A 164 -1.49 -2.04 -17.08
C GLU A 164 -2.49 -1.19 -16.31
N TYR A 165 -3.46 -1.82 -15.67
CA TYR A 165 -4.43 -1.11 -14.81
C TYR A 165 -3.74 -0.37 -13.68
N ALA A 166 -2.92 -1.05 -12.89
CA ALA A 166 -2.23 -0.46 -11.75
C ALA A 166 -1.26 0.68 -12.15
N THR A 167 -0.75 0.66 -13.38
CA THR A 167 0.12 1.72 -13.91
C THR A 167 -0.66 2.98 -14.30
N GLN A 168 -1.96 2.85 -14.59
CA GLN A 168 -2.82 3.97 -15.02
C GLN A 168 -3.50 4.69 -13.86
N VAL A 169 -3.59 4.04 -12.72
CA VAL A 169 -4.15 4.61 -11.48
C VAL A 169 -3.16 5.56 -10.82
#